data_82463f1eb505fff6f783b4b76557fd5e
#
_entry.id   82463f1eb505fff6f783b4b76557fd5e
#
_cell.length_a   1.000
_cell.length_b   1.000
_cell.length_c   1.000
_cell.angle_alpha   90.00
_cell.angle_beta   90.00
_cell.angle_gamma   90.00
#
_symmetry.space_group_name_H-M   'P 1'
#
loop_
_entity.id
_entity.type
_entity.pdbx_description
1 polymer ?
#
loop_
_entity_poly.entity_id
_entity_poly.type
_entity_poly.pdbx_seq_one_letter_code
_entity_poly.pdbx_strand_id
1 'polypeptide(L)'
;EEFNVPHFVFSSSCTVYGNPDEIIVTEETPQKPAESPYGSTKQMGEQIVSETVKSNSVNAILLRYFNPVGAHPSNNIGELPIGKPANLVPAITQTAIGKLPMMQVFGTDYNTKDGSCVRDYIHVCDIAHAHILALNYLINKKNTNSCEIFNLGTGDGYSVLEVIEAFEKISGLKLNYQKGPRRSG
;
A
#
# COMPACT_ATOMS: atom_id res chain seq x y z
N GLU A 1 -27.98 -4.15 -5.01
CA GLU A 1 -29.27 -4.82 -5.25
C GLU A 1 -29.89 -4.36 -6.58
N GLU A 2 -30.01 -3.07 -6.83
CA GLU A 2 -30.67 -2.52 -8.05
C GLU A 2 -30.04 -3.06 -9.36
N PHE A 3 -28.72 -3.24 -9.40
CA PHE A 3 -27.99 -3.69 -10.59
C PHE A 3 -27.57 -5.15 -10.56
N ASN A 4 -27.95 -5.92 -9.54
CA ASN A 4 -27.59 -7.34 -9.36
C ASN A 4 -26.10 -7.63 -9.57
N VAL A 5 -25.21 -6.81 -9.02
CA VAL A 5 -23.76 -7.01 -9.08
C VAL A 5 -23.37 -8.15 -8.14
N PRO A 6 -22.93 -9.34 -8.64
CA PRO A 6 -22.70 -10.50 -7.79
C PRO A 6 -21.32 -10.53 -7.13
N HIS A 7 -20.36 -9.76 -7.62
CA HIS A 7 -18.97 -9.77 -7.19
C HIS A 7 -18.44 -8.38 -6.93
N PHE A 8 -17.69 -8.23 -5.84
CA PHE A 8 -17.10 -6.95 -5.45
C PHE A 8 -15.65 -7.15 -4.99
N VAL A 9 -14.74 -6.31 -5.49
CA VAL A 9 -13.35 -6.26 -5.02
C VAL A 9 -13.11 -4.90 -4.39
N PHE A 10 -12.74 -4.89 -3.12
CA PHE A 10 -12.49 -3.67 -2.35
C PHE A 10 -10.99 -3.41 -2.23
N SER A 11 -10.59 -2.22 -2.66
CA SER A 11 -9.25 -1.68 -2.48
C SER A 11 -9.04 -1.27 -1.02
N SER A 12 -8.62 -2.21 -0.17
CA SER A 12 -8.28 -1.95 1.22
C SER A 12 -6.80 -1.59 1.38
N SER A 13 -6.26 -1.62 2.57
CA SER A 13 -4.90 -1.22 2.88
C SER A 13 -4.38 -1.96 4.12
N CYS A 14 -3.08 -2.21 4.21
CA CYS A 14 -2.43 -2.72 5.41
C CYS A 14 -2.59 -1.79 6.63
N THR A 15 -2.97 -0.52 6.44
CA THR A 15 -3.26 0.41 7.54
C THR A 15 -4.42 -0.02 8.42
N VAL A 16 -5.24 -0.98 7.98
CA VAL A 16 -6.32 -1.57 8.81
C VAL A 16 -5.80 -2.34 10.00
N TYR A 17 -4.55 -2.80 9.97
CA TYR A 17 -3.92 -3.50 11.09
C TYR A 17 -3.57 -2.56 12.26
N GLY A 18 -3.58 -1.23 12.03
CA GLY A 18 -3.14 -0.26 13.03
C GLY A 18 -1.65 -0.42 13.35
N ASN A 19 -1.33 -0.49 14.65
CA ASN A 19 0.02 -0.78 15.14
C ASN A 19 0.08 -2.23 15.68
N PRO A 20 0.35 -3.23 14.83
CA PRO A 20 0.36 -4.64 15.22
C PRO A 20 1.51 -4.94 16.18
N ASP A 21 1.37 -6.02 16.97
CA ASP A 21 2.43 -6.44 17.90
C ASP A 21 3.62 -7.07 17.17
N GLU A 22 3.35 -7.70 16.02
CA GLU A 22 4.34 -8.34 15.18
C GLU A 22 4.65 -7.50 13.95
N ILE A 23 5.90 -7.53 13.51
CA ILE A 23 6.35 -6.79 12.30
C ILE A 23 5.74 -7.40 11.04
N ILE A 24 5.66 -8.74 10.99
CA ILE A 24 5.06 -9.46 9.86
C ILE A 24 3.59 -9.71 10.19
N VAL A 25 2.71 -9.19 9.36
CA VAL A 25 1.26 -9.38 9.48
C VAL A 25 0.73 -10.34 8.42
N THR A 26 -0.26 -11.12 8.82
CA THR A 26 -1.04 -12.01 7.94
C THR A 26 -2.49 -11.57 7.94
N GLU A 27 -3.31 -12.17 7.11
CA GLU A 27 -4.76 -11.91 7.08
C GLU A 27 -5.45 -12.24 8.40
N GLU A 28 -4.87 -13.15 9.20
CA GLU A 28 -5.34 -13.54 10.54
C GLU A 28 -4.93 -12.54 11.63
N THR A 29 -4.02 -11.61 11.33
CA THR A 29 -3.58 -10.60 12.31
C THR A 29 -4.75 -9.70 12.72
N PRO A 30 -5.06 -9.57 14.03
CA PRO A 30 -6.15 -8.74 14.50
C PRO A 30 -5.98 -7.26 14.10
N GLN A 31 -7.08 -6.65 13.67
CA GLN A 31 -7.10 -5.21 13.47
C GLN A 31 -7.06 -4.48 14.82
N LYS A 32 -6.15 -3.52 14.95
CA LYS A 32 -6.10 -2.58 16.08
C LYS A 32 -6.67 -1.22 15.66
N PRO A 33 -6.91 -0.30 16.61
CA PRO A 33 -7.33 1.07 16.27
C PRO A 33 -6.42 1.67 15.20
N ALA A 34 -7.03 2.30 14.21
CA ALA A 34 -6.29 2.91 13.10
C ALA A 34 -5.45 4.09 13.59
N GLU A 35 -4.22 4.18 13.11
CA GLU A 35 -3.27 5.26 13.45
C GLU A 35 -3.53 6.55 12.67
N SER A 36 -4.49 6.54 11.72
CA SER A 36 -4.80 7.70 10.88
C SER A 36 -6.26 7.72 10.43
N PRO A 37 -6.81 8.89 10.07
CA PRO A 37 -8.15 8.98 9.46
C PRO A 37 -8.30 8.11 8.21
N TYR A 38 -7.25 7.99 7.39
CA TYR A 38 -7.24 7.11 6.23
C TYR A 38 -7.41 5.64 6.65
N GLY A 39 -6.64 5.18 7.62
CA GLY A 39 -6.77 3.82 8.16
C GLY A 39 -8.19 3.55 8.69
N SER A 40 -8.77 4.51 9.42
CA SER A 40 -10.15 4.42 9.91
C SER A 40 -11.15 4.27 8.76
N THR A 41 -11.01 5.03 7.68
CA THR A 41 -11.92 4.90 6.51
C THR A 41 -11.81 3.52 5.85
N LYS A 42 -10.61 2.92 5.84
CA LYS A 42 -10.43 1.56 5.31
C LYS A 42 -11.05 0.49 6.22
N GLN A 43 -10.88 0.61 7.55
CA GLN A 43 -11.56 -0.27 8.51
C GLN A 43 -13.08 -0.18 8.38
N MET A 44 -13.63 1.03 8.32
CA MET A 44 -15.08 1.23 8.09
C MET A 44 -15.53 0.63 6.75
N GLY A 45 -14.74 0.81 5.69
CA GLY A 45 -15.03 0.23 4.37
C GLY A 45 -15.07 -1.29 4.39
N GLU A 46 -14.10 -1.94 5.03
CA GLU A 46 -14.09 -3.40 5.21
C GLU A 46 -15.30 -3.88 6.00
N GLN A 47 -15.67 -3.17 7.07
CA GLN A 47 -16.85 -3.50 7.87
C GLN A 47 -18.14 -3.38 7.05
N ILE A 48 -18.32 -2.28 6.30
CA ILE A 48 -19.50 -2.08 5.43
C ILE A 48 -19.60 -3.21 4.41
N VAL A 49 -18.51 -3.55 3.73
CA VAL A 49 -18.51 -4.64 2.73
C VAL A 49 -18.87 -5.97 3.39
N SER A 50 -18.25 -6.29 4.53
CA SER A 50 -18.49 -7.54 5.25
C SER A 50 -19.94 -7.68 5.71
N GLU A 51 -20.56 -6.61 6.24
CA GLU A 51 -21.96 -6.62 6.64
C GLU A 51 -22.91 -6.69 5.42
N THR A 52 -22.55 -6.02 4.32
CA THR A 52 -23.34 -6.11 3.07
C THR A 52 -23.34 -7.53 2.52
N VAL A 53 -22.20 -8.21 2.53
CA VAL A 53 -22.08 -9.60 2.06
C VAL A 53 -22.93 -10.56 2.92
N LYS A 54 -23.01 -10.36 4.24
CA LYS A 54 -23.83 -11.19 5.14
C LYS A 54 -25.32 -11.07 4.86
N SER A 55 -25.79 -9.91 4.38
CA SER A 55 -27.20 -9.61 4.16
C SER A 55 -27.66 -9.79 2.71
N ASN A 56 -26.73 -9.97 1.78
CA ASN A 56 -27.00 -10.03 0.34
C ASN A 56 -26.25 -11.18 -0.35
N SER A 57 -26.70 -11.58 -1.54
CA SER A 57 -26.06 -12.62 -2.36
C SER A 57 -24.84 -12.09 -3.14
N VAL A 58 -24.00 -11.27 -2.50
CA VAL A 58 -22.78 -10.72 -3.07
C VAL A 58 -21.58 -11.46 -2.51
N ASN A 59 -20.59 -11.75 -3.35
CA ASN A 59 -19.29 -12.22 -2.88
C ASN A 59 -18.26 -11.11 -3.02
N ALA A 60 -17.41 -10.94 -2.01
CA ALA A 60 -16.42 -9.87 -1.98
C ALA A 60 -15.01 -10.38 -1.69
N ILE A 61 -14.03 -9.68 -2.22
CA ILE A 61 -12.62 -9.80 -1.84
C ILE A 61 -12.14 -8.43 -1.36
N LEU A 62 -11.46 -8.43 -0.20
CA LEU A 62 -10.80 -7.26 0.38
C LEU A 62 -9.30 -7.40 0.12
N LEU A 63 -8.74 -6.52 -0.72
CA LEU A 63 -7.31 -6.52 -1.04
C LEU A 63 -6.60 -5.48 -0.18
N ARG A 64 -5.80 -5.92 0.79
CA ARG A 64 -5.02 -5.06 1.70
C ARG A 64 -3.65 -4.81 1.11
N TYR A 65 -3.48 -3.67 0.42
CA TYR A 65 -2.17 -3.32 -0.15
C TYR A 65 -1.20 -2.84 0.92
N PHE A 66 0.08 -3.16 0.72
CA PHE A 66 1.16 -2.50 1.42
C PHE A 66 1.51 -1.18 0.72
N ASN A 67 2.74 -0.94 0.28
CA ASN A 67 3.09 0.36 -0.30
C ASN A 67 3.17 0.29 -1.83
N PRO A 68 2.15 0.77 -2.56
CA PRO A 68 2.20 0.79 -4.01
C PRO A 68 3.35 1.67 -4.52
N VAL A 69 4.09 1.16 -5.50
CA VAL A 69 5.19 1.89 -6.14
C VAL A 69 5.25 1.59 -7.63
N GLY A 70 6.02 2.39 -8.36
CA GLY A 70 6.26 2.17 -9.78
C GLY A 70 5.25 2.87 -10.68
N ALA A 71 5.42 2.63 -11.97
CA ALA A 71 4.60 3.17 -13.05
C ALA A 71 4.38 2.10 -14.11
N HIS A 72 3.37 2.29 -14.96
CA HIS A 72 3.12 1.38 -16.06
C HIS A 72 4.29 1.44 -17.09
N PRO A 73 4.74 0.30 -17.64
CA PRO A 73 5.89 0.25 -18.56
C PRO A 73 5.75 1.12 -19.83
N SER A 74 4.50 1.49 -20.19
CA SER A 74 4.27 2.40 -21.31
C SER A 74 4.67 3.85 -21.04
N ASN A 75 5.00 4.22 -19.81
CA ASN A 75 5.25 5.58 -19.33
C ASN A 75 4.05 6.56 -19.44
N ASN A 76 2.86 6.06 -19.81
CA ASN A 76 1.64 6.87 -19.92
C ASN A 76 0.86 6.99 -18.62
N ILE A 77 1.10 6.08 -17.67
CA ILE A 77 0.41 6.02 -16.38
C ILE A 77 1.46 5.90 -15.28
N GLY A 78 1.40 6.79 -14.32
CA GLY A 78 2.28 6.82 -13.16
C GLY A 78 1.74 7.70 -12.05
N GLU A 79 2.46 7.79 -10.94
CA GLU A 79 2.07 8.61 -9.80
C GLU A 79 2.55 10.06 -9.99
N LEU A 80 1.60 10.99 -10.15
CA LEU A 80 1.87 12.42 -10.26
C LEU A 80 1.08 13.18 -9.18
N PRO A 81 1.62 13.30 -7.96
CA PRO A 81 0.92 13.98 -6.88
C PRO A 81 0.75 15.47 -7.16
N ILE A 82 -0.42 16.01 -6.76
CA ILE A 82 -0.66 17.45 -6.75
C ILE A 82 0.03 18.04 -5.52
N GLY A 83 0.94 18.98 -5.72
CA GLY A 83 1.72 19.61 -4.65
C GLY A 83 2.92 18.77 -4.18
N LYS A 84 3.27 18.89 -2.90
CA LYS A 84 4.42 18.18 -2.32
C LYS A 84 4.11 16.68 -2.19
N PRO A 85 4.97 15.79 -2.70
CA PRO A 85 4.73 14.36 -2.59
C PRO A 85 4.75 13.88 -1.13
N ALA A 86 3.76 13.06 -0.77
CA ALA A 86 3.67 12.42 0.54
C ALA A 86 4.33 11.03 0.56
N ASN A 87 4.44 10.38 -0.62
CA ASN A 87 5.02 9.06 -0.78
C ASN A 87 6.52 9.13 -1.15
N LEU A 88 7.26 8.07 -0.79
CA LEU A 88 8.72 8.02 -0.97
C LEU A 88 9.15 8.10 -2.44
N VAL A 89 8.60 7.24 -3.29
CA VAL A 89 9.05 7.15 -4.70
C VAL A 89 8.80 8.44 -5.48
N PRO A 90 7.63 9.09 -5.40
CA PRO A 90 7.44 10.42 -5.98
C PRO A 90 8.39 11.49 -5.42
N ALA A 91 8.74 11.43 -4.13
CA ALA A 91 9.71 12.35 -3.55
C ALA A 91 11.11 12.13 -4.14
N ILE A 92 11.53 10.87 -4.29
CA ILE A 92 12.79 10.48 -4.94
C ILE A 92 12.82 10.99 -6.38
N THR A 93 11.82 10.64 -7.19
CA THR A 93 11.81 10.97 -8.63
C THR A 93 11.73 12.47 -8.88
N GLN A 94 10.93 13.21 -8.09
CA GLN A 94 10.86 14.66 -8.20
C GLN A 94 12.15 15.36 -7.77
N THR A 95 12.86 14.80 -6.78
CA THR A 95 14.19 15.31 -6.40
C THR A 95 15.21 15.01 -7.47
N ALA A 96 15.20 13.82 -8.05
CA ALA A 96 16.12 13.42 -9.09
C ALA A 96 16.04 14.29 -10.35
N ILE A 97 14.83 14.71 -10.75
CA ILE A 97 14.63 15.60 -11.90
C ILE A 97 14.69 17.10 -11.54
N GLY A 98 15.06 17.46 -10.29
CA GLY A 98 15.18 18.85 -9.83
C GLY A 98 13.87 19.60 -9.59
N LYS A 99 12.72 18.92 -9.66
CA LYS A 99 11.40 19.51 -9.35
C LYS A 99 11.27 19.80 -7.85
N LEU A 100 11.86 18.96 -7.01
CA LEU A 100 12.09 19.23 -5.60
C LEU A 100 13.57 19.52 -5.38
N PRO A 101 13.94 20.62 -4.73
CA PRO A 101 15.35 20.94 -4.46
C PRO A 101 15.99 19.95 -3.48
N MET A 102 15.19 19.37 -2.59
CA MET A 102 15.65 18.44 -1.57
C MET A 102 14.46 17.63 -1.02
N MET A 103 14.64 16.34 -0.80
CA MET A 103 13.68 15.51 -0.09
C MET A 103 14.05 15.32 1.38
N GLN A 104 13.08 14.93 2.21
CA GLN A 104 13.28 14.66 3.62
C GLN A 104 13.07 13.17 3.93
N VAL A 105 14.03 12.56 4.63
CA VAL A 105 13.92 11.25 5.26
C VAL A 105 13.40 11.44 6.67
N PHE A 106 12.19 10.94 6.95
CA PHE A 106 11.49 11.15 8.22
C PHE A 106 11.81 10.01 9.21
N GLY A 107 12.47 10.40 10.32
CA GLY A 107 12.90 9.46 11.36
C GLY A 107 14.18 8.71 10.99
N THR A 108 15.11 8.68 11.95
CA THR A 108 16.38 7.98 11.83
C THR A 108 16.71 7.21 13.11
N ASP A 109 15.70 7.00 13.92
CA ASP A 109 15.73 6.44 15.25
C ASP A 109 14.78 5.23 15.41
N TYR A 110 14.34 4.64 14.28
CA TYR A 110 13.59 3.39 14.30
C TYR A 110 14.52 2.23 14.65
N ASN A 111 13.96 1.20 15.28
CA ASN A 111 14.67 -0.04 15.57
C ASN A 111 14.82 -0.90 14.28
N THR A 112 15.62 -0.40 13.35
CA THR A 112 15.92 -1.00 12.04
C THR A 112 17.40 -0.92 11.76
N LYS A 113 17.89 -1.63 10.75
CA LYS A 113 19.30 -1.74 10.40
C LYS A 113 20.00 -0.37 10.21
N ASP A 114 19.33 0.61 9.65
CA ASP A 114 19.88 1.93 9.33
C ASP A 114 19.16 3.09 10.05
N GLY A 115 18.22 2.76 10.93
CA GLY A 115 17.42 3.70 11.70
C GLY A 115 16.26 4.31 10.93
N SER A 116 16.14 4.09 9.62
CA SER A 116 15.01 4.58 8.82
C SER A 116 13.84 3.61 8.81
N CYS A 117 12.66 4.09 8.42
CA CYS A 117 11.45 3.31 8.40
C CYS A 117 11.51 2.21 7.33
N VAL A 118 11.07 1.00 7.67
CA VAL A 118 10.96 -0.14 6.75
C VAL A 118 9.53 -0.24 6.23
N ARG A 119 9.37 -0.54 4.95
CA ARG A 119 8.08 -0.76 4.29
C ARG A 119 8.19 -1.90 3.28
N ASP A 120 7.11 -2.66 3.14
CA ASP A 120 6.93 -3.59 2.03
C ASP A 120 6.40 -2.81 0.82
N TYR A 121 7.10 -2.91 -0.30
CA TYR A 121 6.76 -2.21 -1.54
C TYR A 121 6.29 -3.21 -2.59
N ILE A 122 5.14 -2.93 -3.20
CA ILE A 122 4.55 -3.75 -4.27
C ILE A 122 4.36 -2.91 -5.53
N HIS A 123 4.70 -3.47 -6.69
CA HIS A 123 4.57 -2.74 -7.94
C HIS A 123 3.10 -2.54 -8.32
N VAL A 124 2.75 -1.34 -8.79
CA VAL A 124 1.37 -0.97 -9.13
C VAL A 124 0.74 -1.88 -10.19
N CYS A 125 1.53 -2.44 -11.12
CA CYS A 125 1.04 -3.42 -12.11
C CYS A 125 0.66 -4.75 -11.45
N ASP A 126 1.37 -5.19 -10.40
CA ASP A 126 1.04 -6.41 -9.67
C ASP A 126 -0.27 -6.25 -8.90
N ILE A 127 -0.47 -5.06 -8.30
CA ILE A 127 -1.77 -4.72 -7.68
C ILE A 127 -2.90 -4.76 -8.70
N ALA A 128 -2.71 -4.14 -9.87
CA ALA A 128 -3.72 -4.16 -10.93
C ALA A 128 -4.03 -5.60 -11.40
N HIS A 129 -2.99 -6.43 -11.56
CA HIS A 129 -3.16 -7.83 -11.90
C HIS A 129 -3.88 -8.61 -10.80
N ALA A 130 -3.57 -8.35 -9.54
CA ALA A 130 -4.25 -8.98 -8.40
C ALA A 130 -5.76 -8.70 -8.39
N HIS A 131 -6.20 -7.49 -8.80
CA HIS A 131 -7.65 -7.20 -8.95
C HIS A 131 -8.31 -8.07 -10.01
N ILE A 132 -7.63 -8.28 -11.15
CA ILE A 132 -8.14 -9.16 -12.22
C ILE A 132 -8.21 -10.60 -11.72
N LEU A 133 -7.18 -11.06 -11.01
CA LEU A 133 -7.16 -12.41 -10.43
C LEU A 133 -8.25 -12.58 -9.38
N ALA A 134 -8.46 -11.62 -8.49
CA ALA A 134 -9.50 -11.63 -7.47
C ALA A 134 -10.90 -11.70 -8.10
N LEU A 135 -11.16 -10.90 -9.14
CA LEU A 135 -12.43 -10.94 -9.86
C LEU A 135 -12.65 -12.30 -10.54
N ASN A 136 -11.64 -12.82 -11.25
CA ASN A 136 -11.70 -14.13 -11.88
C ASN A 136 -11.87 -15.27 -10.86
N TYR A 137 -11.29 -15.14 -9.68
CA TYR A 137 -11.45 -16.10 -8.58
C TYR A 137 -12.92 -16.17 -8.13
N LEU A 138 -13.59 -15.04 -7.96
CA LEU A 138 -15.02 -14.96 -7.63
C LEU A 138 -15.91 -15.48 -8.78
N ILE A 139 -15.65 -15.05 -10.01
CA ILE A 139 -16.42 -15.47 -11.21
C ILE A 139 -16.36 -17.00 -11.38
N ASN A 140 -15.20 -17.60 -11.14
CA ASN A 140 -15.01 -19.04 -11.25
C ASN A 140 -15.43 -19.80 -9.97
N LYS A 141 -16.07 -19.11 -9.00
CA LYS A 141 -16.58 -19.70 -7.75
C LYS A 141 -15.52 -20.49 -6.97
N LYS A 142 -14.30 -19.95 -6.90
CA LYS A 142 -13.18 -20.54 -6.16
C LYS A 142 -13.14 -20.13 -4.70
N ASN A 143 -13.90 -19.10 -4.33
CA ASN A 143 -14.01 -18.62 -2.96
C ASN A 143 -14.70 -19.65 -2.07
N THR A 144 -14.17 -19.82 -0.86
CA THR A 144 -14.73 -20.70 0.18
C THR A 144 -15.69 -19.94 1.08
N ASN A 145 -15.48 -18.63 1.22
CA ASN A 145 -16.32 -17.73 2.02
C ASN A 145 -16.89 -16.63 1.12
N SER A 146 -18.03 -16.08 1.52
CA SER A 146 -18.64 -14.97 0.77
C SER A 146 -17.84 -13.67 0.84
N CYS A 147 -16.99 -13.51 1.85
CA CYS A 147 -16.03 -12.41 1.97
C CYS A 147 -14.65 -12.99 2.30
N GLU A 148 -13.66 -12.73 1.47
CA GLU A 148 -12.29 -13.18 1.69
C GLU A 148 -11.31 -11.99 1.66
N ILE A 149 -10.22 -12.14 2.39
CA ILE A 149 -9.20 -11.11 2.56
C ILE A 149 -7.88 -11.63 2.01
N PHE A 150 -7.16 -10.77 1.29
CA PHE A 150 -5.80 -11.06 0.83
C PHE A 150 -4.89 -9.86 1.05
N ASN A 151 -3.74 -10.11 1.65
CA ASN A 151 -2.65 -9.16 1.73
C ASN A 151 -1.91 -9.08 0.39
N LEU A 152 -1.65 -7.87 -0.08
CA LEU A 152 -0.86 -7.63 -1.28
C LEU A 152 0.44 -6.92 -0.91
N GLY A 153 1.47 -7.70 -0.68
CA GLY A 153 2.85 -7.32 -0.41
C GLY A 153 3.80 -8.35 -0.98
N THR A 154 5.09 -8.12 -0.83
CA THR A 154 6.15 -9.05 -1.26
C THR A 154 6.60 -9.97 -0.12
N GLY A 155 6.27 -9.61 1.12
CA GLY A 155 6.75 -10.26 2.33
C GLY A 155 8.16 -9.80 2.75
N ASP A 156 8.81 -8.98 1.92
CA ASP A 156 10.11 -8.37 2.18
C ASP A 156 9.96 -6.89 2.50
N GLY A 157 10.72 -6.41 3.48
CA GLY A 157 10.72 -5.00 3.86
C GLY A 157 12.03 -4.32 3.46
N TYR A 158 11.90 -3.12 2.89
CA TYR A 158 13.04 -2.27 2.54
C TYR A 158 12.98 -0.96 3.32
N SER A 159 14.12 -0.53 3.84
CA SER A 159 14.20 0.76 4.52
C SER A 159 14.17 1.92 3.51
N VAL A 160 13.83 3.10 4.00
CA VAL A 160 13.84 4.32 3.16
C VAL A 160 15.24 4.57 2.58
N LEU A 161 16.29 4.37 3.35
CA LEU A 161 17.67 4.58 2.88
C LEU A 161 18.11 3.51 1.87
N GLU A 162 17.70 2.25 2.04
CA GLU A 162 17.94 1.20 1.05
C GLU A 162 17.28 1.51 -0.30
N VAL A 163 16.05 2.05 -0.30
CA VAL A 163 15.37 2.46 -1.54
C VAL A 163 16.08 3.63 -2.21
N ILE A 164 16.54 4.62 -1.44
CA ILE A 164 17.34 5.74 -1.96
C ILE A 164 18.64 5.22 -2.59
N GLU A 165 19.39 4.37 -1.88
CA GLU A 165 20.64 3.80 -2.37
C GLU A 165 20.43 2.99 -3.65
N ALA A 166 19.38 2.16 -3.70
CA ALA A 166 19.04 1.40 -4.89
C ALA A 166 18.73 2.32 -6.08
N PHE A 167 17.97 3.39 -5.86
CA PHE A 167 17.68 4.38 -6.89
C PHE A 167 18.95 5.07 -7.41
N GLU A 168 19.81 5.55 -6.51
CA GLU A 168 21.08 6.19 -6.87
C GLU A 168 21.99 5.25 -7.67
N LYS A 169 22.08 4.00 -7.26
CA LYS A 169 22.90 2.97 -7.93
C LYS A 169 22.41 2.68 -9.35
N ILE A 170 21.09 2.59 -9.55
CA ILE A 170 20.50 2.25 -10.85
C ILE A 170 20.49 3.44 -11.79
N SER A 171 20.14 4.64 -11.28
CA SER A 171 20.02 5.85 -12.09
C SER A 171 21.35 6.54 -12.37
N GLY A 172 22.37 6.30 -11.55
CA GLY A 172 23.64 7.04 -11.55
C GLY A 172 23.53 8.46 -10.99
N LEU A 173 22.36 8.88 -10.52
CA LEU A 173 22.11 10.20 -9.97
C LEU A 173 22.33 10.19 -8.45
N LYS A 174 22.83 11.30 -7.90
CA LYS A 174 22.88 11.54 -6.44
C LYS A 174 21.67 12.36 -6.01
N LEU A 175 20.97 11.88 -5.00
CA LEU A 175 19.80 12.54 -4.44
C LEU A 175 20.20 13.53 -3.34
N ASN A 176 19.64 14.72 -3.42
CA ASN A 176 19.75 15.69 -2.34
C ASN A 176 18.68 15.41 -1.29
N TYR A 177 19.07 14.87 -0.13
CA TYR A 177 18.14 14.60 0.95
C TYR A 177 18.68 15.00 2.31
N GLN A 178 17.77 15.30 3.23
CA GLN A 178 18.06 15.64 4.62
C GLN A 178 17.34 14.66 5.55
N LYS A 179 18.03 14.22 6.59
CA LYS A 179 17.44 13.45 7.69
C LYS A 179 16.70 14.40 8.66
N GLY A 180 15.50 14.03 9.04
CA GLY A 180 14.65 14.82 9.93
C GLY A 180 13.94 13.97 10.99
N PRO A 181 13.17 14.60 11.88
CA PRO A 181 12.40 13.90 12.90
C PRO A 181 11.32 12.99 12.27
N ARG A 182 10.79 12.07 13.07
CA ARG A 182 9.62 11.28 12.67
C ARG A 182 8.46 12.20 12.30
N ARG A 183 7.71 11.84 11.27
CA ARG A 183 6.45 12.53 10.97
C ARG A 183 5.31 11.91 11.80
N SER A 184 4.29 12.69 12.10
CA SER A 184 3.04 12.19 12.68
C SER A 184 2.23 11.41 11.65
N GLY A 185 1.67 10.30 12.01
CA GLY A 185 0.72 9.49 11.24
C GLY A 185 1.32 8.31 10.52
#